data_d89f21be370b147cd0fc629b43ebe823
#
_entry.id   d89f21be370b147cd0fc629b43ebe823
#
_cell.length_a   1.000
_cell.length_b   1.000
_cell.length_c   1.000
_cell.angle_alpha   90.00
_cell.angle_beta   90.00
_cell.angle_gamma   90.00
#
_symmetry.space_group_name_H-M   'P 1'
#
loop_
_entity.id
_entity.type
_entity.pdbx_description
1 polymer ?
#
loop_
_entity_poly.entity_id
_entity_poly.type
_entity_poly.pdbx_seq_one_letter_code
_entity_poly.pdbx_strand_id
1 'polypeptide(L)'
;MENALRANDVSTLNCRIQFIEKVIMSHTVRFQRVFRAPAERVFRAFIDPDAMTKWLPPHGFTGRVHEMDARVGGSYRMSFTNLGNGQSHSFGGTFLELVPGERLSHTDTFDDPNLPGQMVTTITFKPVLVGTEVNIEQAGIPEVIPPEACCLGWQESLQLLALLVEAEIPG
;
A
#
# COMPACT_ATOMS: atom_id res chain seq x y z
N MET A 1 -21.69 9.04 35.42
CA MET A 1 -22.26 9.64 34.18
C MET A 1 -21.42 9.17 33.03
N GLU A 2 -21.93 8.17 32.36
CA GLU A 2 -21.33 7.59 31.15
C GLU A 2 -21.51 8.57 30.01
N ASN A 3 -20.40 8.94 29.36
CA ASN A 3 -20.47 9.53 28.04
C ASN A 3 -20.05 8.48 27.03
N ALA A 4 -21.07 7.89 26.42
CA ALA A 4 -20.94 7.01 25.29
C ALA A 4 -20.33 7.79 24.10
N LEU A 5 -19.08 7.51 23.80
CA LEU A 5 -18.50 7.89 22.51
C LEU A 5 -19.18 7.06 21.43
N ARG A 6 -19.96 7.74 20.62
CA ARG A 6 -20.66 7.18 19.47
C ARG A 6 -19.63 6.62 18.48
N ALA A 7 -19.67 5.31 18.34
CA ALA A 7 -19.13 4.63 17.19
C ALA A 7 -19.98 5.02 15.97
N ASN A 8 -19.52 5.95 15.18
CA ASN A 8 -20.11 6.20 13.88
C ASN A 8 -19.01 6.45 12.84
N ASP A 9 -19.12 5.64 11.85
CA ASP A 9 -18.49 5.72 10.53
C ASP A 9 -17.14 5.04 10.38
N VAL A 10 -17.16 3.72 10.55
CA VAL A 10 -16.11 2.84 10.05
C VAL A 10 -16.63 2.15 8.80
N SER A 11 -16.90 2.94 7.78
CA SER A 11 -17.19 2.36 6.47
C SER A 11 -15.87 1.88 5.84
N THR A 12 -15.63 0.58 5.94
CA THR A 12 -14.95 -0.27 4.96
C THR A 12 -13.44 -0.43 4.99
N LEU A 13 -12.70 0.03 5.99
CA LEU A 13 -11.28 -0.30 6.08
C LEU A 13 -10.92 -0.85 7.47
N ASN A 14 -10.80 -2.18 7.59
CA ASN A 14 -10.26 -2.80 8.81
C ASN A 14 -8.73 -2.74 8.75
N CYS A 15 -8.14 -1.76 9.43
CA CYS A 15 -6.72 -1.78 9.75
C CYS A 15 -6.53 -2.53 11.07
N ARG A 16 -5.83 -3.66 11.05
CA ARG A 16 -5.43 -4.38 12.25
C ARG A 16 -3.95 -4.18 12.50
N ILE A 17 -3.63 -3.59 13.64
CA ILE A 17 -2.26 -3.46 14.13
C ILE A 17 -1.97 -4.68 14.99
N GLN A 18 -0.97 -5.46 14.61
CA GLN A 18 -0.47 -6.56 15.45
C GLN A 18 0.94 -6.24 15.91
N PHE A 19 1.14 -6.19 17.21
CA PHE A 19 2.46 -6.13 17.82
C PHE A 19 2.98 -7.56 17.97
N ILE A 20 4.06 -7.87 17.29
CA ILE A 20 4.78 -9.13 17.52
C ILE A 20 5.83 -8.84 18.58
N GLU A 21 5.60 -9.35 19.77
CA GLU A 21 6.60 -9.32 20.82
C GLU A 21 7.83 -10.12 20.42
N LYS A 22 8.95 -9.46 20.45
CA LYS A 22 10.32 -9.92 20.60
C LYS A 22 11.26 -9.78 19.40
N VAL A 23 12.26 -8.92 19.63
CA VAL A 23 13.63 -8.93 19.10
C VAL A 23 13.93 -8.13 17.82
N ILE A 24 12.98 -7.70 17.02
CA ILE A 24 13.24 -6.73 15.96
C ILE A 24 12.32 -5.53 16.14
N MET A 25 12.88 -4.35 16.22
CA MET A 25 12.15 -3.06 16.36
C MET A 25 11.38 -2.72 15.08
N SER A 26 10.31 -3.48 14.81
CA SER A 26 9.50 -3.33 13.59
C SER A 26 8.04 -3.67 13.83
N HIS A 27 7.18 -3.09 13.01
CA HIS A 27 5.73 -3.29 13.07
C HIS A 27 5.23 -4.06 11.85
N THR A 28 4.03 -4.64 11.98
CA THR A 28 3.27 -5.22 10.86
C THR A 28 1.89 -4.59 10.85
N VAL A 29 1.46 -4.12 9.68
CA VAL A 29 0.10 -3.62 9.46
C VAL A 29 -0.62 -4.49 8.44
N ARG A 30 -1.94 -4.59 8.58
CA ARG A 30 -2.81 -5.38 7.70
C ARG A 30 -4.02 -4.58 7.31
N PHE A 31 -4.39 -4.68 6.02
CA PHE A 31 -5.55 -4.01 5.44
C PHE A 31 -6.36 -5.00 4.64
N GLN A 32 -7.67 -4.77 4.61
CA GLN A 32 -8.60 -5.49 3.76
C GLN A 32 -9.57 -4.49 3.13
N ARG A 33 -9.73 -4.56 1.83
CA ARG A 33 -10.71 -3.74 1.11
C ARG A 33 -11.28 -4.49 -0.08
N VAL A 34 -12.56 -4.28 -0.35
CA VAL A 34 -13.21 -4.75 -1.58
C VAL A 34 -13.26 -3.61 -2.58
N PHE A 35 -12.76 -3.86 -3.79
CA PHE A 35 -12.84 -2.96 -4.94
C PHE A 35 -13.86 -3.48 -5.93
N ARG A 36 -14.71 -2.60 -6.46
CA ARG A 36 -15.68 -2.92 -7.51
C ARG A 36 -15.01 -2.94 -8.88
N ALA A 37 -14.04 -3.83 -9.03
CA ALA A 37 -13.26 -4.00 -10.24
C ALA A 37 -12.76 -5.45 -10.35
N PRO A 38 -12.50 -5.95 -11.57
CA PRO A 38 -11.92 -7.28 -11.78
C PRO A 38 -10.53 -7.38 -11.17
N ALA A 39 -10.16 -8.56 -10.65
CA ALA A 39 -8.88 -8.81 -10.01
C ALA A 39 -7.67 -8.44 -10.88
N GLU A 40 -7.74 -8.70 -12.17
CA GLU A 40 -6.67 -8.39 -13.13
C GLU A 40 -6.46 -6.88 -13.28
N ARG A 41 -7.53 -6.08 -13.26
CA ARG A 41 -7.43 -4.62 -13.30
C ARG A 41 -6.80 -4.07 -12.03
N VAL A 42 -7.23 -4.57 -10.87
CA VAL A 42 -6.66 -4.17 -9.58
C VAL A 42 -5.20 -4.59 -9.49
N PHE A 43 -4.87 -5.82 -9.84
CA PHE A 43 -3.49 -6.33 -9.87
C PHE A 43 -2.59 -5.46 -10.76
N ARG A 44 -3.05 -5.13 -11.98
CA ARG A 44 -2.29 -4.30 -12.91
C ARG A 44 -1.92 -2.94 -12.31
N ALA A 45 -2.80 -2.35 -11.52
CA ALA A 45 -2.54 -1.06 -10.87
C ALA A 45 -1.35 -1.11 -9.88
N PHE A 46 -0.98 -2.29 -9.38
CA PHE A 46 0.18 -2.48 -8.50
C PHE A 46 1.51 -2.67 -9.22
N ILE A 47 1.49 -2.88 -10.53
CA ILE A 47 2.70 -3.12 -11.33
C ILE A 47 2.86 -2.17 -12.52
N ASP A 48 1.85 -1.36 -12.80
CA ASP A 48 1.88 -0.35 -13.85
C ASP A 48 2.46 0.95 -13.27
N PRO A 49 3.59 1.46 -13.80
CA PRO A 49 4.24 2.65 -13.24
C PRO A 49 3.36 3.91 -13.31
N ASP A 50 2.58 4.08 -14.36
CA ASP A 50 1.70 5.25 -14.51
C ASP A 50 0.52 5.18 -13.53
N ALA A 51 -0.03 3.98 -13.31
CA ALA A 51 -1.04 3.77 -12.28
C ALA A 51 -0.48 4.03 -10.89
N MET A 52 0.68 3.48 -10.55
CA MET A 52 1.31 3.61 -9.23
C MET A 52 1.56 5.07 -8.86
N THR A 53 1.95 5.92 -9.80
CA THR A 53 2.15 7.36 -9.52
C THR A 53 0.85 8.08 -9.17
N LYS A 54 -0.30 7.54 -9.55
CA LYS A 54 -1.62 8.15 -9.28
C LYS A 54 -2.21 7.77 -7.94
N TRP A 55 -1.98 6.53 -7.48
CA TRP A 55 -2.69 6.06 -6.31
C TRP A 55 -1.80 5.80 -5.08
N LEU A 56 -0.55 5.39 -5.29
CA LEU A 56 0.32 5.00 -4.18
C LEU A 56 0.77 6.18 -3.29
N PRO A 57 1.13 7.37 -3.84
CA PRO A 57 1.42 8.52 -3.00
C PRO A 57 0.18 8.94 -2.20
N PRO A 58 0.27 9.04 -0.86
CA PRO A 58 -0.84 9.51 -0.05
C PRO A 58 -1.14 10.99 -0.29
N HIS A 59 -2.21 11.49 0.30
CA HIS A 59 -2.64 12.88 0.10
C HIS A 59 -1.52 13.87 0.42
N GLY A 60 -1.34 14.87 -0.44
CA GLY A 60 -0.31 15.89 -0.31
C GLY A 60 1.05 15.50 -0.92
N PHE A 61 1.18 14.28 -1.43
CA PHE A 61 2.39 13.81 -2.11
C PHE A 61 2.16 13.60 -3.60
N THR A 62 3.20 13.85 -4.38
CA THR A 62 3.32 13.37 -5.76
C THR A 62 4.29 12.20 -5.82
N GLY A 63 4.11 11.31 -6.78
CA GLY A 63 4.96 10.15 -6.97
C GLY A 63 5.68 10.15 -8.30
N ARG A 64 6.86 9.53 -8.30
CA ARG A 64 7.62 9.25 -9.52
C ARG A 64 8.18 7.84 -9.46
N VAL A 65 7.99 7.07 -10.53
CA VAL A 65 8.64 5.79 -10.73
C VAL A 65 9.93 6.03 -11.50
N HIS A 66 11.06 5.64 -10.93
CA HIS A 66 12.38 5.77 -11.55
C HIS A 66 12.79 4.49 -12.29
N GLU A 67 12.35 3.35 -11.77
CA GLU A 67 12.62 2.02 -12.32
C GLU A 67 11.43 1.10 -12.05
N MET A 68 11.09 0.26 -13.01
CA MET A 68 10.07 -0.78 -12.86
C MET A 68 10.39 -1.96 -13.76
N ASP A 69 10.82 -3.05 -13.18
CA ASP A 69 10.97 -4.36 -13.81
C ASP A 69 10.01 -5.34 -13.15
N ALA A 70 8.77 -5.37 -13.65
CA ALA A 70 7.66 -6.12 -13.04
C ALA A 70 7.75 -7.63 -13.38
N ARG A 71 8.78 -8.29 -12.84
CA ARG A 71 8.98 -9.75 -12.89
C ARG A 71 9.55 -10.23 -11.56
N VAL A 72 9.40 -11.51 -11.26
CA VAL A 72 10.06 -12.11 -10.09
C VAL A 72 11.58 -11.91 -10.20
N GLY A 73 12.18 -11.35 -9.16
CA GLY A 73 13.58 -10.95 -9.12
C GLY A 73 13.87 -9.59 -9.76
N GLY A 74 12.91 -8.96 -10.44
CA GLY A 74 13.03 -7.61 -10.95
C GLY A 74 12.97 -6.57 -9.83
N SER A 75 13.53 -5.38 -10.09
CA SER A 75 13.56 -4.28 -9.13
C SER A 75 12.60 -3.16 -9.50
N TYR A 76 12.23 -2.38 -8.50
CA TYR A 76 11.52 -1.12 -8.70
C TYR A 76 12.10 -0.03 -7.79
N ARG A 77 11.98 1.22 -8.24
CA ARG A 77 12.34 2.40 -7.45
C ARG A 77 11.33 3.51 -7.67
N MET A 78 10.93 4.11 -6.56
CA MET A 78 10.01 5.24 -6.52
C MET A 78 10.52 6.35 -5.61
N SER A 79 9.98 7.54 -5.80
CA SER A 79 10.08 8.62 -4.83
C SER A 79 8.72 9.29 -4.63
N PHE A 80 8.48 9.74 -3.40
CA PHE A 80 7.37 10.61 -3.05
C PHE A 80 7.91 11.99 -2.73
N THR A 81 7.25 13.02 -3.25
CA THR A 81 7.58 14.41 -2.98
C THR A 81 6.43 15.08 -2.25
N ASN A 82 6.70 15.61 -1.08
CA ASN A 82 5.74 16.42 -0.34
C ASN A 82 5.51 17.75 -1.10
N LEU A 83 4.29 17.95 -1.58
CA LEU A 83 3.94 19.14 -2.37
C LEU A 83 4.02 20.43 -1.53
N GLY A 84 3.83 20.33 -0.22
CA GLY A 84 3.83 21.50 0.67
C GLY A 84 5.23 22.08 0.93
N ASN A 85 6.27 21.25 0.96
CA ASN A 85 7.63 21.69 1.27
C ASN A 85 8.69 21.29 0.24
N GLY A 86 8.32 20.51 -0.79
CA GLY A 86 9.22 20.06 -1.84
C GLY A 86 10.20 18.95 -1.45
N GLN A 87 10.15 18.45 -0.22
CA GLN A 87 11.02 17.36 0.22
C GLN A 87 10.61 16.04 -0.42
N SER A 88 11.59 15.31 -0.91
CA SER A 88 11.41 13.98 -1.52
C SER A 88 12.12 12.92 -0.70
N HIS A 89 11.52 11.74 -0.66
CA HIS A 89 12.16 10.53 -0.18
C HIS A 89 11.98 9.41 -1.19
N SER A 90 12.99 8.57 -1.30
CA SER A 90 13.04 7.47 -2.26
C SER A 90 13.06 6.13 -1.55
N PHE A 91 12.47 5.16 -2.20
CA PHE A 91 12.42 3.79 -1.74
C PHE A 91 12.33 2.85 -2.94
N GLY A 92 12.58 1.61 -2.70
CA GLY A 92 12.48 0.58 -3.72
C GLY A 92 12.73 -0.81 -3.17
N GLY A 93 12.65 -1.79 -4.04
CA GLY A 93 12.82 -3.18 -3.65
C GLY A 93 12.82 -4.13 -4.84
N THR A 94 12.55 -5.38 -4.52
CA THR A 94 12.57 -6.49 -5.46
C THR A 94 11.25 -7.25 -5.39
N PHE A 95 10.70 -7.62 -6.54
CA PHE A 95 9.54 -8.49 -6.61
C PHE A 95 9.91 -9.93 -6.22
N LEU A 96 9.23 -10.47 -5.23
CA LEU A 96 9.41 -11.84 -4.73
C LEU A 96 8.43 -12.81 -5.37
N GLU A 97 7.20 -12.34 -5.64
CA GLU A 97 6.13 -13.15 -6.20
C GLU A 97 5.21 -12.27 -7.06
N LEU A 98 4.84 -12.77 -8.22
CA LEU A 98 3.88 -12.14 -9.13
C LEU A 98 3.02 -13.23 -9.75
N VAL A 99 1.81 -13.41 -9.23
CA VAL A 99 0.78 -14.29 -9.80
C VAL A 99 -0.39 -13.41 -10.23
N PRO A 100 -0.55 -13.14 -11.53
CA PRO A 100 -1.54 -12.20 -12.03
C PRO A 100 -2.95 -12.45 -11.51
N GLY A 101 -3.56 -11.43 -10.91
CA GLY A 101 -4.92 -11.50 -10.37
C GLY A 101 -5.07 -12.31 -9.07
N GLU A 102 -3.99 -12.84 -8.51
CA GLU A 102 -4.04 -13.69 -7.31
C GLU A 102 -3.13 -13.18 -6.19
N ARG A 103 -1.85 -12.95 -6.47
CA ARG A 103 -0.87 -12.63 -5.43
C ARG A 103 0.31 -11.82 -5.96
N LEU A 104 0.77 -10.90 -5.13
CA LEU A 104 1.96 -10.09 -5.36
C LEU A 104 2.71 -9.93 -4.04
N SER A 105 4.03 -10.04 -4.08
CA SER A 105 4.88 -9.76 -2.93
C SER A 105 6.16 -9.08 -3.38
N HIS A 106 6.60 -8.09 -2.61
CA HIS A 106 7.86 -7.38 -2.86
C HIS A 106 8.50 -6.91 -1.56
N THR A 107 9.80 -6.66 -1.63
CA THR A 107 10.52 -5.96 -0.57
C THR A 107 10.43 -4.47 -0.77
N ASP A 108 10.61 -3.71 0.30
CA ASP A 108 10.74 -2.26 0.31
C ASP A 108 11.87 -1.84 1.24
N THR A 109 12.70 -0.92 0.78
CA THR A 109 13.77 -0.32 1.58
C THR A 109 13.78 1.18 1.31
N PHE A 110 13.80 1.99 2.37
CA PHE A 110 13.99 3.43 2.25
C PHE A 110 15.45 3.75 2.00
N ASP A 111 15.72 4.77 1.19
CA ASP A 111 17.08 5.30 1.01
C ASP A 111 17.57 6.10 2.23
N ASP A 112 16.64 6.58 3.06
CA ASP A 112 16.95 7.31 4.28
C ASP A 112 17.57 6.38 5.34
N PRO A 113 18.82 6.61 5.76
CA PRO A 113 19.48 5.81 6.78
C PRO A 113 18.80 5.89 8.16
N ASN A 114 17.95 6.88 8.40
CA ASN A 114 17.15 6.98 9.62
C ASN A 114 15.90 6.07 9.60
N LEU A 115 15.61 5.46 8.47
CA LEU A 115 14.54 4.49 8.28
C LEU A 115 15.14 3.11 7.89
N PRO A 116 15.93 2.49 8.78
CA PRO A 116 16.67 1.28 8.44
C PRO A 116 15.76 0.06 8.36
N GLY A 117 16.27 -0.96 7.67
CA GLY A 117 15.62 -2.26 7.55
C GLY A 117 14.92 -2.46 6.22
N GLN A 118 14.42 -3.66 6.04
CA GLN A 118 13.69 -4.07 4.85
C GLN A 118 12.28 -4.46 5.25
N MET A 119 11.31 -3.87 4.60
CA MET A 119 9.91 -4.29 4.70
C MET A 119 9.60 -5.36 3.65
N VAL A 120 8.57 -6.14 3.92
CA VAL A 120 7.96 -7.04 2.94
C VAL A 120 6.48 -6.74 2.87
N THR A 121 6.01 -6.41 1.69
CA THR A 121 4.59 -6.19 1.41
C THR A 121 4.05 -7.37 0.62
N THR A 122 2.98 -7.97 1.12
CA THR A 122 2.27 -9.07 0.47
C THR A 122 0.84 -8.67 0.22
N ILE A 123 0.37 -8.86 -1.01
CA ILE A 123 -0.97 -8.50 -1.44
C ILE A 123 -1.63 -9.72 -2.06
N THR A 124 -2.83 -10.05 -1.62
CA THR A 124 -3.65 -11.11 -2.20
C THR A 124 -4.92 -10.53 -2.79
N PHE A 125 -5.33 -11.09 -3.91
CA PHE A 125 -6.50 -10.69 -4.68
C PHE A 125 -7.46 -11.87 -4.74
N LYS A 126 -8.68 -11.69 -4.27
CA LYS A 126 -9.70 -12.74 -4.25
C LYS A 126 -10.95 -12.22 -4.96
N PRO A 127 -11.38 -12.85 -6.05
CA PRO A 127 -12.67 -12.53 -6.66
C PRO A 127 -13.81 -12.74 -5.66
N VAL A 128 -14.70 -11.75 -5.56
CA VAL A 128 -15.92 -11.79 -4.76
C VAL A 128 -17.10 -11.36 -5.62
N LEU A 129 -18.32 -11.50 -5.11
CA LEU A 129 -19.55 -11.23 -5.88
C LEU A 129 -19.57 -9.81 -6.49
N VAL A 130 -19.06 -8.82 -5.78
CA VAL A 130 -19.11 -7.41 -6.19
C VAL A 130 -17.80 -6.87 -6.77
N GLY A 131 -16.79 -7.71 -6.94
CA GLY A 131 -15.48 -7.28 -7.45
C GLY A 131 -14.32 -8.11 -6.91
N THR A 132 -13.36 -7.47 -6.28
CA THR A 132 -12.14 -8.10 -5.76
C THR A 132 -11.87 -7.69 -4.32
N GLU A 133 -11.74 -8.68 -3.45
CA GLU A 133 -11.22 -8.47 -2.10
C GLU A 133 -9.69 -8.45 -2.15
N VAL A 134 -9.11 -7.37 -1.67
CA VAL A 134 -7.67 -7.18 -1.58
C VAL A 134 -7.26 -7.19 -0.12
N ASN A 135 -6.32 -8.07 0.22
CA ASN A 135 -5.71 -8.12 1.54
C ASN A 135 -4.24 -7.73 1.41
N ILE A 136 -3.79 -6.80 2.24
CA ILE A 136 -2.43 -6.29 2.26
C ILE A 136 -1.83 -6.56 3.63
N GLU A 137 -0.64 -7.13 3.64
CA GLU A 137 0.20 -7.23 4.81
C GLU A 137 1.53 -6.55 4.53
N GLN A 138 1.92 -5.59 5.36
CA GLN A 138 3.23 -4.97 5.32
C GLN A 138 3.94 -5.22 6.64
N ALA A 139 5.00 -5.99 6.58
CA ALA A 139 5.82 -6.40 7.73
C ALA A 139 7.20 -5.73 7.68
N GLY A 140 7.84 -5.60 8.83
CA GLY A 140 9.19 -5.03 8.92
C GLY A 140 9.23 -3.51 8.87
N ILE A 141 8.12 -2.83 9.15
CA ILE A 141 8.06 -1.37 9.18
C ILE A 141 8.99 -0.85 10.28
N PRO A 142 9.91 0.10 9.97
CA PRO A 142 10.80 0.69 10.97
C PRO A 142 10.04 1.24 12.17
N GLU A 143 10.56 0.99 13.38
CA GLU A 143 9.89 1.38 14.63
C GLU A 143 9.66 2.89 14.74
N VAL A 144 10.52 3.69 14.10
CA VAL A 144 10.39 5.15 14.09
C VAL A 144 9.15 5.64 13.32
N ILE A 145 8.56 4.79 12.48
CA ILE A 145 7.30 5.09 11.78
C ILE A 145 6.15 4.62 12.67
N PRO A 146 5.33 5.54 13.22
CA PRO A 146 4.17 5.14 14.01
C PRO A 146 3.21 4.28 13.18
N PRO A 147 2.68 3.17 13.72
CA PRO A 147 1.72 2.33 13.00
C PRO A 147 0.51 3.11 12.49
N GLU A 148 0.04 4.10 13.25
CA GLU A 148 -1.08 4.96 12.88
C GLU A 148 -0.79 5.78 11.64
N ALA A 149 0.43 6.30 11.50
CA ALA A 149 0.86 7.06 10.31
C ALA A 149 0.92 6.15 9.09
N CYS A 150 1.41 4.94 9.25
CA CYS A 150 1.43 3.93 8.19
C CYS A 150 0.00 3.55 7.76
N CYS A 151 -0.90 3.32 8.72
CA CYS A 151 -2.30 3.04 8.46
C CYS A 151 -2.98 4.18 7.71
N LEU A 152 -2.77 5.43 8.13
CA LEU A 152 -3.35 6.58 7.44
C LEU A 152 -2.87 6.68 5.99
N GLY A 153 -1.57 6.54 5.77
CA GLY A 153 -1.00 6.56 4.41
C GLY A 153 -1.60 5.49 3.51
N TRP A 154 -1.72 4.26 3.99
CA TRP A 154 -2.38 3.19 3.23
C TRP A 154 -3.86 3.47 2.97
N GLN A 155 -4.59 4.00 3.95
CA GLN A 155 -6.00 4.36 3.78
C GLN A 155 -6.20 5.39 2.66
N GLU A 156 -5.39 6.44 2.66
CA GLU A 156 -5.43 7.48 1.62
C GLU A 156 -5.07 6.91 0.25
N SER A 157 -4.01 6.10 0.17
CA SER A 157 -3.59 5.45 -1.08
C SER A 157 -4.68 4.51 -1.63
N LEU A 158 -5.31 3.72 -0.78
CA LEU A 158 -6.38 2.81 -1.21
C LEU A 158 -7.66 3.53 -1.64
N GLN A 159 -7.94 4.73 -1.12
CA GLN A 159 -9.01 5.58 -1.64
C GLN A 159 -8.70 6.04 -3.08
N LEU A 160 -7.47 6.47 -3.34
CA LEU A 160 -7.02 6.85 -4.68
C LEU A 160 -7.03 5.66 -5.64
N LEU A 161 -6.65 4.48 -5.17
CA LEU A 161 -6.72 3.24 -5.95
C LEU A 161 -8.17 2.94 -6.36
N ALA A 162 -9.14 3.09 -5.45
CA ALA A 162 -10.55 2.89 -5.76
C ALA A 162 -11.03 3.84 -6.86
N LEU A 163 -10.66 5.12 -6.80
CA LEU A 163 -11.00 6.09 -7.84
C LEU A 163 -10.44 5.71 -9.21
N LEU A 164 -9.28 5.04 -9.23
CA LEU A 164 -8.64 4.61 -10.47
C LEU A 164 -9.26 3.33 -11.05
N VAL A 165 -9.45 2.30 -10.22
CA VAL A 165 -9.83 0.97 -10.70
C VAL A 165 -11.34 0.75 -10.82
N GLU A 166 -12.14 1.49 -10.06
CA GLU A 166 -13.59 1.39 -10.08
C GLU A 166 -14.25 2.29 -11.14
N ALA A 167 -13.47 3.17 -11.77
CA ALA A 167 -13.99 4.04 -12.80
C ALA A 167 -14.43 3.24 -14.04
N GLU A 168 -15.65 3.51 -14.50
CA GLU A 168 -16.19 2.99 -15.76
C GLU A 168 -16.06 4.08 -16.81
N ILE A 169 -15.11 3.91 -17.73
CA ILE A 169 -14.88 4.86 -18.82
C ILE A 169 -15.49 4.26 -20.08
N PRO A 170 -16.52 4.91 -20.68
CA PRO A 170 -17.05 4.48 -21.96
C PRO A 170 -15.95 4.47 -23.02
N GLY A 171 -15.80 3.34 -23.74
CA GLY A 171 -14.87 3.20 -24.86
C GLY A 171 -15.41 3.80 -26.15
#